data_6343adb83a741a6957fdad932e8122f7
#
_entry.id   6343adb83a741a6957fdad932e8122f7
#
_cell.length_a   1.000
_cell.length_b   1.000
_cell.length_c   1.000
_cell.angle_alpha   90.00
_cell.angle_beta   90.00
_cell.angle_gamma   90.00
#
_symmetry.space_group_name_H-M   'P 1'
#
loop_
_entity.id
_entity.type
_entity.pdbx_description
1 polymer ?
#
loop_
_entity_poly.entity_id
_entity_poly.type
_entity_poly.pdbx_seq_one_letter_code
_entity_poly.pdbx_strand_id
1 'polypeptide(L)'
;MYRASIKALSIDEAHNELMTVEITFPRFVLPEFNTHKMLEKNTSSSRAIPISKMIEIVRDTPVIPIAWQKKHKGMQGTEYITNPDTIAFRELQWLTAKDRALQSAESMSTDFEGKEDPEGVTKQLCNRLLEPFMWTTMLVTGTIKDGWDNFFILRCPKYVLPEHMEDSETFMEDYGYADSWDQLIDWCSNLDDEAELREMSELDRLKYNKGQGDIHISKIAELIHDAYMYEDAIPKKAGDWHIPYFNDYNDFDYGFPPEVLAKISTSMAARTSYT
;
A
#
# COMPACT_ATOMS: atom_id res chain seq x y z
N MET A 1 1.33 -7.97 4.50
CA MET A 1 0.15 -8.05 3.59
C MET A 1 0.03 -6.79 2.73
N TYR A 2 1.12 -6.07 2.51
CA TYR A 2 1.16 -5.02 1.48
C TYR A 2 0.84 -5.62 0.11
N ARG A 3 0.02 -4.93 -0.67
CA ARG A 3 -0.37 -5.37 -2.00
C ARG A 3 -0.74 -4.16 -2.87
N ALA A 4 -0.32 -4.18 -4.12
CA ALA A 4 -0.83 -3.34 -5.18
C ALA A 4 -1.24 -4.22 -6.35
N SER A 5 -2.35 -3.88 -7.02
CA SER A 5 -2.83 -4.61 -8.19
C SER A 5 -3.57 -3.64 -9.10
N ILE A 6 -3.06 -3.42 -10.28
CA ILE A 6 -3.71 -2.59 -11.29
C ILE A 6 -5.03 -3.23 -11.69
N LYS A 7 -6.09 -2.44 -11.71
CA LYS A 7 -7.44 -2.86 -12.10
C LYS A 7 -7.84 -2.31 -13.45
N ALA A 8 -7.21 -1.24 -13.87
CA ALA A 8 -7.25 -0.73 -15.23
C ALA A 8 -6.13 0.29 -15.42
N LEU A 9 -5.49 0.26 -16.57
CA LEU A 9 -4.58 1.28 -17.07
C LEU A 9 -4.98 1.59 -18.52
N SER A 10 -5.36 2.82 -18.78
CA SER A 10 -5.86 3.25 -20.11
C SER A 10 -5.07 4.46 -20.58
N ILE A 11 -4.85 4.55 -21.88
CA ILE A 11 -4.19 5.68 -22.55
C ILE A 11 -5.09 6.23 -23.65
N ASP A 12 -5.26 7.56 -23.71
CA ASP A 12 -6.01 8.23 -24.75
C ASP A 12 -5.17 8.59 -25.99
N GLU A 13 -5.80 9.13 -27.03
CA GLU A 13 -5.13 9.56 -28.27
C GLU A 13 -4.16 10.73 -28.07
N ALA A 14 -4.26 11.45 -26.95
CA ALA A 14 -3.35 12.53 -26.57
C ALA A 14 -2.24 12.06 -25.60
N HIS A 15 -2.10 10.74 -25.43
CA HIS A 15 -1.15 10.11 -24.51
C HIS A 15 -1.35 10.46 -23.03
N ASN A 16 -2.58 10.77 -22.60
CA ASN A 16 -2.89 10.86 -21.20
C ASN A 16 -3.26 9.49 -20.66
N GLU A 17 -2.63 9.08 -19.58
CA GLU A 17 -2.89 7.81 -18.93
C GLU A 17 -3.76 8.00 -17.68
N LEU A 18 -4.71 7.08 -17.51
CA LEU A 18 -5.57 6.96 -16.34
C LEU A 18 -5.39 5.58 -15.72
N MET A 19 -4.99 5.53 -14.46
CA MET A 19 -4.76 4.29 -13.73
C MET A 19 -5.73 4.14 -12.56
N THR A 20 -6.29 2.94 -12.43
CA THR A 20 -7.00 2.49 -11.23
C THR A 20 -6.24 1.32 -10.61
N VAL A 21 -5.89 1.44 -9.35
CA VAL A 21 -5.17 0.42 -8.59
C VAL A 21 -5.92 0.07 -7.30
N GLU A 22 -5.99 -1.21 -6.96
CA GLU A 22 -6.41 -1.70 -5.65
C GLU A 22 -5.19 -1.94 -4.80
N ILE A 23 -5.14 -1.29 -3.63
CA ILE A 23 -4.02 -1.35 -2.72
C ILE A 23 -4.46 -1.82 -1.33
N THR A 24 -3.59 -2.60 -0.67
CA THR A 24 -3.76 -2.98 0.74
C THR A 24 -2.53 -2.56 1.51
N PHE A 25 -2.74 -1.84 2.63
CA PHE A 25 -1.68 -1.28 3.45
C PHE A 25 -2.14 -1.08 4.91
N PRO A 26 -1.23 -0.79 5.86
CA PRO A 26 -1.61 -0.51 7.24
C PRO A 26 -2.57 0.67 7.36
N ARG A 27 -3.67 0.47 8.09
CA ARG A 27 -4.70 1.50 8.21
C ARG A 27 -4.20 2.81 8.81
N PHE A 28 -3.20 2.78 9.67
CA PHE A 28 -2.62 4.00 10.26
C PHE A 28 -1.94 4.92 9.24
N VAL A 29 -1.62 4.42 8.02
CA VAL A 29 -1.08 5.23 6.90
C VAL A 29 -2.17 5.99 6.16
N LEU A 30 -3.44 5.62 6.33
CA LEU A 30 -4.57 6.19 5.59
C LEU A 30 -4.67 7.72 5.67
N PRO A 31 -4.47 8.38 6.84
CA PRO A 31 -4.51 9.84 6.92
C PRO A 31 -3.47 10.51 6.02
N GLU A 32 -2.27 9.95 5.94
CA GLU A 32 -1.20 10.46 5.08
C GLU A 32 -1.52 10.25 3.60
N PHE A 33 -1.97 9.05 3.21
CA PHE A 33 -2.41 8.77 1.85
C PHE A 33 -3.52 9.73 1.40
N ASN A 34 -4.45 10.08 2.30
CA ASN A 34 -5.54 10.99 2.02
C ASN A 34 -5.13 12.46 1.79
N THR A 35 -3.87 12.82 2.05
CA THR A 35 -3.34 14.15 1.69
C THR A 35 -3.20 14.35 0.18
N HIS A 36 -3.10 13.27 -0.60
CA HIS A 36 -2.97 13.29 -2.07
C HIS A 36 -4.34 13.53 -2.72
N LYS A 37 -4.70 14.81 -2.91
CA LYS A 37 -6.05 15.23 -3.35
C LYS A 37 -6.36 14.99 -4.82
N MET A 38 -5.33 14.80 -5.66
CA MET A 38 -5.49 14.52 -7.10
C MET A 38 -5.85 13.06 -7.39
N LEU A 39 -5.86 12.21 -6.37
CA LEU A 39 -6.26 10.81 -6.46
C LEU A 39 -7.65 10.63 -5.87
N GLU A 40 -8.57 10.05 -6.66
CA GLU A 40 -9.89 9.62 -6.19
C GLU A 40 -9.79 8.29 -5.45
N LYS A 41 -10.47 8.18 -4.32
CA LYS A 41 -10.26 7.07 -3.37
C LYS A 41 -11.58 6.50 -2.85
N ASN A 42 -11.69 5.17 -2.88
CA ASN A 42 -12.73 4.41 -2.18
C ASN A 42 -12.08 3.40 -1.23
N THR A 43 -12.25 3.58 0.06
CA THR A 43 -11.55 2.84 1.12
C THR A 43 -12.49 1.92 1.88
N SER A 44 -12.00 0.74 2.27
CA SER A 44 -12.72 -0.16 3.18
C SER A 44 -13.06 0.56 4.50
N SER A 45 -14.28 0.31 4.99
CA SER A 45 -14.81 0.99 6.15
C SER A 45 -14.87 0.07 7.37
N SER A 46 -14.09 0.39 8.41
CA SER A 46 -14.18 -0.30 9.71
C SER A 46 -15.58 -0.25 10.33
N ARG A 47 -16.42 0.72 9.91
CA ARG A 47 -17.81 0.84 10.38
C ARG A 47 -18.74 -0.23 9.81
N ALA A 48 -18.41 -0.81 8.67
CA ALA A 48 -19.23 -1.79 7.98
C ALA A 48 -19.07 -3.21 8.56
N ILE A 49 -17.87 -3.53 9.08
CA ILE A 49 -17.49 -4.87 9.49
C ILE A 49 -17.99 -5.16 10.92
N PRO A 50 -18.64 -6.31 11.19
CA PRO A 50 -18.98 -6.75 12.54
C PRO A 50 -17.73 -6.85 13.43
N ILE A 51 -17.89 -6.52 14.72
CA ILE A 51 -16.74 -6.52 15.66
C ILE A 51 -16.10 -7.91 15.80
N SER A 52 -16.88 -8.96 15.85
CA SER A 52 -16.40 -10.34 15.94
C SER A 52 -15.47 -10.70 14.76
N LYS A 53 -15.90 -10.36 13.54
CA LYS A 53 -15.08 -10.57 12.34
C LYS A 53 -13.81 -9.71 12.35
N MET A 54 -13.90 -8.47 12.82
CA MET A 54 -12.73 -7.59 12.91
C MET A 54 -11.72 -8.09 13.94
N ILE A 55 -12.19 -8.59 15.10
CA ILE A 55 -11.34 -9.23 16.11
C ILE A 55 -10.61 -10.43 15.52
N GLU A 56 -11.30 -11.29 14.76
CA GLU A 56 -10.70 -12.44 14.07
C GLU A 56 -9.61 -12.00 13.08
N ILE A 57 -9.91 -11.04 12.19
CA ILE A 57 -8.95 -10.52 11.22
C ILE A 57 -7.69 -9.97 11.91
N VAL A 58 -7.85 -9.13 12.93
CA VAL A 58 -6.71 -8.53 13.63
C VAL A 58 -5.93 -9.56 14.47
N ARG A 59 -6.61 -10.60 14.99
CA ARG A 59 -5.95 -11.69 15.70
C ARG A 59 -5.06 -12.49 14.75
N ASP A 60 -5.59 -12.87 13.59
CA ASP A 60 -4.94 -13.78 12.65
C ASP A 60 -3.89 -13.09 11.78
N THR A 61 -4.15 -11.85 11.38
CA THR A 61 -3.28 -11.10 10.46
C THR A 61 -3.08 -9.65 10.91
N PRO A 62 -2.49 -9.43 12.11
CA PRO A 62 -2.24 -8.06 12.57
C PRO A 62 -1.23 -7.33 11.69
N VAL A 63 -1.33 -6.01 11.62
CA VAL A 63 -0.24 -5.18 11.11
C VAL A 63 0.90 -5.21 12.13
N ILE A 64 2.09 -5.55 11.63
CA ILE A 64 3.36 -5.38 12.35
C ILE A 64 4.19 -4.40 11.51
N PRO A 65 4.82 -3.37 12.11
CA PRO A 65 5.72 -2.49 11.39
C PRO A 65 6.83 -3.25 10.65
N ILE A 66 7.10 -2.89 9.39
CA ILE A 66 8.12 -3.55 8.58
C ILE A 66 9.53 -3.28 9.08
N ALA A 67 9.74 -2.15 9.75
CA ALA A 67 10.98 -1.85 10.47
C ALA A 67 10.71 -0.89 11.63
N TRP A 68 11.61 -0.87 12.60
CA TRP A 68 11.52 -0.04 13.80
C TRP A 68 12.47 1.15 13.68
N GLN A 69 11.91 2.31 13.37
CA GLN A 69 12.68 3.54 13.26
C GLN A 69 13.23 3.97 14.64
N LYS A 70 14.49 4.38 14.69
CA LYS A 70 15.09 4.91 15.92
C LYS A 70 14.47 6.26 16.28
N LYS A 71 14.51 6.61 17.57
CA LYS A 71 14.05 7.90 18.05
C LYS A 71 14.86 9.03 17.43
N HIS A 72 14.20 9.99 16.80
CA HIS A 72 14.80 11.15 16.18
C HIS A 72 13.99 12.43 16.49
N LYS A 73 14.56 13.61 16.16
CA LYS A 73 13.86 14.90 16.22
C LYS A 73 13.17 15.17 14.88
N GLY A 74 11.94 15.68 14.94
CA GLY A 74 11.18 15.99 13.72
C GLY A 74 10.36 14.81 13.19
N MET A 75 9.92 14.88 11.94
CA MET A 75 9.05 13.89 11.29
C MET A 75 9.83 12.92 10.37
N GLN A 76 11.10 13.20 10.11
CA GLN A 76 11.92 12.45 9.18
C GLN A 76 13.07 11.77 9.93
N GLY A 77 13.15 10.46 9.83
CA GLY A 77 14.23 9.67 10.38
C GLY A 77 14.68 8.62 9.38
N THR A 78 15.98 8.44 9.25
CA THR A 78 16.61 7.52 8.31
C THR A 78 17.30 6.35 8.99
N GLU A 79 17.29 6.31 10.34
CA GLU A 79 17.93 5.24 11.09
C GLU A 79 16.93 4.25 11.65
N TYR A 80 17.23 2.97 11.50
CA TYR A 80 16.41 1.86 11.96
C TYR A 80 17.13 1.02 13.01
N ILE A 81 16.35 0.32 13.84
CA ILE A 81 16.87 -0.66 14.79
C ILE A 81 17.25 -1.91 14.01
N THR A 82 18.49 -2.33 14.10
CA THR A 82 19.04 -3.51 13.38
C THR A 82 19.39 -4.66 14.31
N ASN A 83 19.45 -4.43 15.63
CA ASN A 83 19.73 -5.49 16.61
C ASN A 83 18.52 -6.43 16.72
N PRO A 84 18.66 -7.76 16.44
CA PRO A 84 17.57 -8.70 16.41
C PRO A 84 16.80 -8.83 17.73
N ASP A 85 17.52 -8.84 18.88
CA ASP A 85 16.89 -8.96 20.19
C ASP A 85 16.03 -7.73 20.50
N THR A 86 16.51 -6.55 20.09
CA THR A 86 15.75 -5.30 20.25
C THR A 86 14.53 -5.29 19.34
N ILE A 87 14.64 -5.76 18.10
CA ILE A 87 13.52 -5.89 17.16
C ILE A 87 12.46 -6.83 17.78
N ALA A 88 12.85 -8.04 18.19
CA ALA A 88 11.95 -9.01 18.80
C ALA A 88 11.23 -8.44 20.04
N PHE A 89 11.96 -7.67 20.87
CA PHE A 89 11.36 -7.02 22.03
C PHE A 89 10.34 -5.94 21.64
N ARG A 90 10.59 -5.13 20.61
CA ARG A 90 9.63 -4.11 20.12
C ARG A 90 8.40 -4.76 19.50
N GLU A 91 8.58 -5.82 18.74
CA GLU A 91 7.49 -6.59 18.17
C GLU A 91 6.61 -7.21 19.27
N LEU A 92 7.21 -7.81 20.30
CA LEU A 92 6.46 -8.32 21.45
C LEU A 92 5.65 -7.21 22.15
N GLN A 93 6.22 -6.01 22.31
CA GLN A 93 5.49 -4.88 22.91
C GLN A 93 4.31 -4.47 22.03
N TRP A 94 4.47 -4.43 20.70
CA TRP A 94 3.43 -4.12 19.75
C TRP A 94 2.29 -5.14 19.76
N LEU A 95 2.63 -6.44 19.74
CA LEU A 95 1.67 -7.54 19.82
C LEU A 95 0.94 -7.56 21.17
N THR A 96 1.63 -7.24 22.27
CA THR A 96 0.99 -7.09 23.59
C THR A 96 -0.04 -5.95 23.59
N ALA A 97 0.26 -4.83 22.93
CA ALA A 97 -0.69 -3.72 22.76
C ALA A 97 -1.90 -4.14 21.92
N LYS A 98 -1.67 -4.90 20.85
CA LYS A 98 -2.73 -5.51 20.03
C LYS A 98 -3.65 -6.40 20.87
N ASP A 99 -3.11 -7.30 21.68
CA ASP A 99 -3.91 -8.22 22.51
C ASP A 99 -4.78 -7.47 23.53
N ARG A 100 -4.24 -6.40 24.12
CA ARG A 100 -5.02 -5.52 25.01
C ARG A 100 -6.12 -4.78 24.26
N ALA A 101 -5.85 -4.32 23.04
CA ALA A 101 -6.85 -3.66 22.21
C ALA A 101 -7.98 -4.62 21.80
N LEU A 102 -7.65 -5.87 21.43
CA LEU A 102 -8.63 -6.94 21.16
C LEU A 102 -9.53 -7.19 22.36
N GLN A 103 -8.95 -7.41 23.54
CA GLN A 103 -9.68 -7.62 24.78
C GLN A 103 -10.61 -6.43 25.10
N SER A 104 -10.12 -5.20 24.94
CA SER A 104 -10.91 -4.00 25.19
C SER A 104 -12.08 -3.87 24.23
N ALA A 105 -11.84 -4.12 22.93
CA ALA A 105 -12.86 -4.04 21.89
C ALA A 105 -13.97 -5.08 22.11
N GLU A 106 -13.61 -6.31 22.51
CA GLU A 106 -14.53 -7.38 22.83
C GLU A 106 -15.36 -7.04 24.08
N SER A 107 -14.72 -6.62 25.17
CA SER A 107 -15.38 -6.25 26.43
C SER A 107 -16.35 -5.08 26.27
N MET A 108 -16.10 -4.15 25.34
CA MET A 108 -17.01 -3.03 25.07
C MET A 108 -18.24 -3.43 24.27
N SER A 109 -18.20 -4.55 23.56
CA SER A 109 -19.28 -5.02 22.69
C SER A 109 -20.16 -6.11 23.34
N THR A 110 -19.73 -6.66 24.49
CA THR A 110 -20.39 -7.76 25.19
C THR A 110 -20.76 -7.38 26.62
N ASP A 111 -21.71 -8.11 27.21
CA ASP A 111 -22.05 -8.04 28.63
C ASP A 111 -20.95 -8.71 29.52
N PHE A 112 -21.16 -8.70 30.84
CA PHE A 112 -20.24 -9.30 31.81
C PHE A 112 -20.09 -10.83 31.67
N GLU A 113 -21.01 -11.47 30.94
CA GLU A 113 -20.99 -12.92 30.67
C GLU A 113 -20.38 -13.21 29.26
N GLY A 114 -19.98 -12.17 28.51
CA GLY A 114 -19.43 -12.31 27.15
C GLY A 114 -20.49 -12.53 26.08
N LYS A 115 -21.78 -12.25 26.37
CA LYS A 115 -22.87 -12.31 25.41
C LYS A 115 -23.07 -10.97 24.75
N GLU A 116 -23.74 -10.97 23.58
CA GLU A 116 -24.13 -9.74 22.88
C GLU A 116 -24.96 -8.86 23.83
N ASP A 117 -24.48 -7.65 24.08
CA ASP A 117 -25.12 -6.69 24.98
C ASP A 117 -25.94 -5.70 24.15
N PRO A 118 -27.28 -5.63 24.33
CA PRO A 118 -28.12 -4.63 23.68
C PRO A 118 -27.74 -3.18 24.03
N GLU A 119 -27.12 -2.95 25.19
CA GLU A 119 -26.59 -1.67 25.63
C GLU A 119 -25.09 -1.52 25.37
N GLY A 120 -24.46 -2.50 24.70
CA GLY A 120 -23.05 -2.52 24.35
C GLY A 120 -22.66 -1.39 23.40
N VAL A 121 -21.37 -1.10 23.37
CA VAL A 121 -20.84 -0.04 22.52
C VAL A 121 -20.88 -0.43 21.05
N THR A 122 -21.25 0.52 20.19
CA THR A 122 -21.39 0.25 18.76
C THR A 122 -20.07 -0.26 18.14
N LYS A 123 -20.20 -1.18 17.16
CA LYS A 123 -19.06 -1.71 16.38
C LYS A 123 -18.15 -0.61 15.80
N GLN A 124 -18.69 0.57 15.52
CA GLN A 124 -17.93 1.69 15.00
C GLN A 124 -16.86 2.18 15.98
N LEU A 125 -17.17 2.23 17.27
CA LEU A 125 -16.23 2.66 18.31
C LEU A 125 -15.31 1.50 18.72
N CYS A 126 -15.85 0.29 18.89
CA CYS A 126 -15.04 -0.87 19.21
C CYS A 126 -13.94 -1.13 18.15
N ASN A 127 -14.29 -1.09 16.87
CA ASN A 127 -13.34 -1.28 15.78
C ASN A 127 -12.23 -0.21 15.74
N ARG A 128 -12.47 1.03 16.23
CA ARG A 128 -11.44 2.07 16.28
C ARG A 128 -10.28 1.75 17.22
N LEU A 129 -10.51 0.96 18.26
CA LEU A 129 -9.43 0.49 19.14
C LEU A 129 -8.43 -0.40 18.40
N LEU A 130 -8.86 -1.02 17.31
CA LEU A 130 -8.08 -1.98 16.53
C LEU A 130 -7.35 -1.33 15.34
N GLU A 131 -7.65 -0.07 15.00
CA GLU A 131 -7.11 0.61 13.81
C GLU A 131 -5.58 0.57 13.66
N PRO A 132 -4.76 0.67 14.72
CA PRO A 132 -3.30 0.56 14.60
C PRO A 132 -2.83 -0.82 14.09
N PHE A 133 -3.64 -1.85 14.26
CA PHE A 133 -3.30 -3.24 13.94
C PHE A 133 -4.03 -3.77 12.72
N MET A 134 -4.83 -2.91 12.04
CA MET A 134 -5.64 -3.27 10.90
C MET A 134 -4.95 -3.00 9.57
N TRP A 135 -5.16 -3.89 8.64
CA TRP A 135 -4.99 -3.61 7.21
C TRP A 135 -6.21 -2.87 6.67
N THR A 136 -6.01 -2.10 5.62
CA THR A 136 -7.10 -1.46 4.87
C THR A 136 -6.89 -1.67 3.38
N THR A 137 -7.99 -1.91 2.67
CA THR A 137 -7.98 -1.99 1.21
C THR A 137 -8.60 -0.72 0.65
N MET A 138 -8.01 -0.18 -0.40
CA MET A 138 -8.46 1.03 -1.07
C MET A 138 -8.38 0.85 -2.58
N LEU A 139 -9.42 1.27 -3.28
CA LEU A 139 -9.38 1.47 -4.72
C LEU A 139 -9.06 2.93 -5.00
N VAL A 140 -8.06 3.18 -5.82
CA VAL A 140 -7.55 4.53 -6.12
C VAL A 140 -7.49 4.73 -7.62
N THR A 141 -8.03 5.86 -8.09
CA THR A 141 -7.99 6.24 -9.51
C THR A 141 -7.37 7.63 -9.64
N GLY A 142 -6.51 7.80 -10.63
CA GLY A 142 -5.91 9.10 -10.96
C GLY A 142 -5.20 9.06 -12.30
N THR A 143 -5.03 10.25 -12.89
CA THR A 143 -4.14 10.40 -14.04
C THR A 143 -2.69 10.20 -13.63
N ILE A 144 -1.87 9.68 -14.53
CA ILE A 144 -0.44 9.51 -14.25
C ILE A 144 0.19 10.88 -14.01
N LYS A 145 0.15 11.75 -15.00
CA LYS A 145 0.85 13.05 -15.02
C LYS A 145 0.59 13.96 -13.81
N ASP A 146 -0.67 14.10 -13.38
CA ASP A 146 -1.03 15.08 -12.34
C ASP A 146 -1.32 14.43 -10.98
N GLY A 147 -1.64 13.14 -10.97
CA GLY A 147 -2.00 12.38 -9.77
C GLY A 147 -0.86 11.49 -9.27
N TRP A 148 -0.56 10.45 -10.04
CA TRP A 148 0.38 9.41 -9.62
C TRP A 148 1.83 9.87 -9.65
N ASP A 149 2.28 10.65 -10.65
CA ASP A 149 3.66 11.18 -10.69
C ASP A 149 3.97 11.99 -9.43
N ASN A 150 3.05 12.88 -9.02
CA ASN A 150 3.21 13.64 -7.78
C ASN A 150 3.23 12.75 -6.54
N PHE A 151 2.47 11.66 -6.54
CA PHE A 151 2.50 10.68 -5.46
C PHE A 151 3.85 9.94 -5.42
N PHE A 152 4.35 9.45 -6.55
CA PHE A 152 5.63 8.75 -6.66
C PHE A 152 6.81 9.65 -6.27
N ILE A 153 6.86 10.88 -6.78
CA ILE A 153 7.92 11.85 -6.42
C ILE A 153 8.00 12.06 -4.90
N LEU A 154 6.84 12.13 -4.23
CA LEU A 154 6.77 12.43 -2.80
C LEU A 154 6.91 11.20 -1.89
N ARG A 155 6.55 10.00 -2.37
CA ARG A 155 6.35 8.82 -1.52
C ARG A 155 7.19 7.62 -1.87
N CYS A 156 7.61 7.45 -3.12
CA CYS A 156 8.52 6.38 -3.46
C CYS A 156 9.84 6.51 -2.67
N PRO A 157 10.46 5.39 -2.35
CA PRO A 157 11.83 5.39 -1.86
C PRO A 157 12.75 6.12 -2.86
N LYS A 158 13.95 6.47 -2.42
CA LYS A 158 14.99 7.03 -3.27
C LYS A 158 16.24 6.19 -3.07
N TYR A 159 16.24 5.02 -3.70
CA TYR A 159 17.34 4.10 -3.57
C TYR A 159 18.56 4.53 -4.34
N VAL A 160 19.70 4.31 -3.72
CA VAL A 160 21.02 4.50 -4.32
C VAL A 160 21.77 3.18 -4.36
N LEU A 161 22.66 3.05 -5.32
CA LEU A 161 23.57 1.92 -5.38
C LEU A 161 24.50 1.92 -4.15
N PRO A 162 24.76 0.75 -3.51
CA PRO A 162 25.73 0.67 -2.42
C PRO A 162 27.12 1.19 -2.81
N GLU A 163 27.73 2.00 -1.94
CA GLU A 163 29.02 2.67 -2.21
C GLU A 163 30.19 1.72 -2.47
N HIS A 164 30.09 0.45 -2.04
CA HIS A 164 31.14 -0.55 -2.25
C HIS A 164 31.04 -1.24 -3.62
N MET A 165 29.95 -1.03 -4.36
CA MET A 165 29.79 -1.57 -5.72
C MET A 165 30.58 -0.74 -6.72
N GLU A 166 31.18 -1.42 -7.71
CA GLU A 166 31.96 -0.76 -8.75
C GLU A 166 31.07 0.26 -9.51
N ASP A 167 31.67 1.40 -9.81
CA ASP A 167 31.03 2.50 -10.58
C ASP A 167 29.81 3.16 -9.93
N SER A 168 29.57 2.96 -8.61
CA SER A 168 28.39 3.52 -7.94
C SER A 168 28.22 5.04 -8.09
N GLU A 169 29.31 5.82 -8.06
CA GLU A 169 29.25 7.28 -8.26
C GLU A 169 28.82 7.64 -9.69
N THR A 170 29.48 7.07 -10.71
CA THR A 170 29.13 7.30 -12.13
C THR A 170 27.72 6.82 -12.45
N PHE A 171 27.34 5.67 -11.91
CA PHE A 171 26.00 5.12 -12.07
C PHE A 171 24.93 6.08 -11.52
N MET A 172 25.13 6.62 -10.31
CA MET A 172 24.20 7.56 -9.70
C MET A 172 24.16 8.93 -10.39
N GLU A 173 25.25 9.35 -11.05
CA GLU A 173 25.27 10.54 -11.91
C GLU A 173 24.41 10.35 -13.17
N ASP A 174 24.43 9.14 -13.75
CA ASP A 174 23.72 8.83 -15.00
C ASP A 174 22.22 8.54 -14.76
N TYR A 175 21.86 7.80 -13.72
CA TYR A 175 20.51 7.29 -13.47
C TYR A 175 19.74 8.02 -12.36
N GLY A 176 20.44 8.64 -11.41
CA GLY A 176 19.81 9.28 -10.25
C GLY A 176 19.27 8.28 -9.21
N TYR A 177 18.14 8.59 -8.58
CA TYR A 177 17.53 7.75 -7.55
C TYR A 177 16.51 6.79 -8.16
N ALA A 178 16.57 5.52 -7.78
CA ALA A 178 15.53 4.56 -8.15
C ALA A 178 14.30 4.70 -7.22
N ASP A 179 13.12 4.67 -7.79
CA ASP A 179 11.83 4.79 -7.09
C ASP A 179 11.36 3.46 -6.50
N SER A 180 12.04 2.35 -6.84
CA SER A 180 11.87 1.04 -6.23
C SER A 180 13.18 0.25 -6.22
N TRP A 181 13.22 -0.79 -5.36
CA TRP A 181 14.38 -1.68 -5.33
C TRP A 181 14.47 -2.54 -6.60
N ASP A 182 13.35 -2.94 -7.15
CA ASP A 182 13.30 -3.73 -8.39
C ASP A 182 13.77 -2.89 -9.59
N GLN A 183 13.41 -1.60 -9.65
CA GLN A 183 13.96 -0.67 -10.64
C GLN A 183 15.48 -0.52 -10.52
N LEU A 184 16.01 -0.43 -9.30
CA LEU A 184 17.46 -0.39 -9.08
C LEU A 184 18.14 -1.65 -9.60
N ILE A 185 17.58 -2.82 -9.33
CA ILE A 185 18.09 -4.10 -9.84
C ILE A 185 18.06 -4.14 -11.37
N ASP A 186 16.96 -3.69 -11.98
CA ASP A 186 16.83 -3.68 -13.45
C ASP A 186 17.88 -2.78 -14.10
N TRP A 187 18.17 -1.63 -13.50
CA TRP A 187 19.25 -0.75 -13.98
C TRP A 187 20.63 -1.40 -13.86
N CYS A 188 20.82 -2.27 -12.85
CA CYS A 188 22.08 -2.96 -12.57
C CYS A 188 22.19 -4.33 -13.28
N SER A 189 21.24 -4.71 -14.14
CA SER A 189 21.15 -6.04 -14.75
C SER A 189 22.37 -6.51 -15.55
N ASN A 190 23.32 -5.61 -15.82
CA ASN A 190 24.58 -5.93 -16.50
C ASN A 190 25.81 -5.76 -15.59
N LEU A 191 25.64 -5.51 -14.30
CA LEU A 191 26.71 -5.38 -13.32
C LEU A 191 26.98 -6.73 -12.64
N ASP A 192 28.24 -6.98 -12.30
CA ASP A 192 28.67 -8.22 -11.62
C ASP A 192 28.01 -8.39 -10.23
N ASP A 193 27.59 -7.27 -9.61
CA ASP A 193 27.03 -7.20 -8.25
C ASP A 193 25.49 -7.36 -8.19
N GLU A 194 24.80 -7.57 -9.32
CA GLU A 194 23.32 -7.74 -9.37
C GLU A 194 22.83 -8.81 -8.38
N ALA A 195 23.55 -9.91 -8.26
CA ALA A 195 23.18 -11.01 -7.36
C ALA A 195 23.12 -10.56 -5.88
N GLU A 196 24.05 -9.70 -5.46
CA GLU A 196 24.08 -9.15 -4.10
C GLU A 196 22.85 -8.30 -3.83
N LEU A 197 22.45 -7.44 -4.78
CA LEU A 197 21.24 -6.61 -4.66
C LEU A 197 19.97 -7.46 -4.51
N ARG A 198 19.86 -8.55 -5.26
CA ARG A 198 18.71 -9.47 -5.20
C ARG A 198 18.60 -10.19 -3.86
N GLU A 199 19.72 -10.55 -3.25
CA GLU A 199 19.77 -11.28 -1.96
C GLU A 199 19.61 -10.36 -0.75
N MET A 200 19.71 -9.05 -0.91
CA MET A 200 19.67 -8.08 0.19
C MET A 200 18.31 -8.07 0.89
N SER A 201 18.31 -8.21 2.21
CA SER A 201 17.09 -8.18 3.02
C SER A 201 16.40 -6.80 2.96
N GLU A 202 15.07 -6.78 3.16
CA GLU A 202 14.28 -5.55 3.15
C GLU A 202 14.82 -4.51 4.16
N LEU A 203 15.28 -4.96 5.33
CA LEU A 203 15.89 -4.09 6.34
C LEU A 203 17.25 -3.51 5.88
N ASP A 204 18.04 -4.29 5.13
CA ASP A 204 19.33 -3.81 4.63
C ASP A 204 19.17 -2.79 3.50
N ARG A 205 18.18 -2.99 2.61
CA ARG A 205 17.82 -2.02 1.55
C ARG A 205 17.52 -0.63 2.10
N LEU A 206 16.94 -0.54 3.31
CA LEU A 206 16.65 0.75 3.95
C LEU A 206 17.88 1.63 4.20
N LYS A 207 19.08 1.07 4.27
CA LYS A 207 20.33 1.82 4.41
C LYS A 207 20.63 2.66 3.17
N TYR A 208 20.14 2.21 2.03
CA TYR A 208 20.36 2.83 0.72
C TYR A 208 19.19 3.69 0.27
N ASN A 209 18.13 3.79 1.06
CA ASN A 209 17.01 4.68 0.81
C ASN A 209 17.33 6.10 1.33
N LYS A 210 17.47 7.06 0.43
CA LYS A 210 17.67 8.50 0.74
C LYS A 210 16.33 9.26 0.81
N GLY A 211 15.20 8.60 0.54
CA GLY A 211 13.86 9.18 0.68
C GLY A 211 13.54 9.50 2.14
N GLN A 212 12.66 10.47 2.32
CA GLN A 212 12.30 10.99 3.65
C GLN A 212 10.84 10.71 4.03
N GLY A 213 10.15 9.87 3.25
CA GLY A 213 8.78 9.44 3.54
C GLY A 213 8.71 8.48 4.73
N ASP A 214 7.54 8.36 5.34
CA ASP A 214 7.26 7.25 6.24
C ASP A 214 7.43 5.93 5.49
N ILE A 215 8.13 4.98 6.11
CA ILE A 215 8.49 3.70 5.48
C ILE A 215 7.26 2.91 4.98
N HIS A 216 6.12 3.04 5.67
CA HIS A 216 4.92 2.27 5.32
C HIS A 216 4.20 2.84 4.10
N ILE A 217 4.15 4.18 3.94
CA ILE A 217 3.62 4.79 2.71
C ILE A 217 4.61 4.62 1.55
N SER A 218 5.92 4.67 1.83
CA SER A 218 6.95 4.43 0.81
C SER A 218 6.87 3.00 0.28
N LYS A 219 6.64 2.01 1.15
CA LYS A 219 6.48 0.61 0.70
C LYS A 219 5.28 0.41 -0.21
N ILE A 220 4.13 1.05 0.06
CA ILE A 220 2.99 0.93 -0.84
C ILE A 220 3.20 1.73 -2.13
N ALA A 221 3.91 2.88 -2.07
CA ALA A 221 4.25 3.65 -3.27
C ALA A 221 5.18 2.85 -4.19
N GLU A 222 6.21 2.21 -3.65
CA GLU A 222 7.10 1.30 -4.35
C GLU A 222 6.32 0.19 -5.09
N LEU A 223 5.43 -0.51 -4.39
CA LEU A 223 4.64 -1.59 -4.98
C LEU A 223 3.68 -1.11 -6.08
N ILE A 224 3.13 0.10 -5.96
CA ILE A 224 2.28 0.68 -7.01
C ILE A 224 3.13 1.05 -8.22
N HIS A 225 4.30 1.65 -7.98
CA HIS A 225 5.25 2.02 -9.03
C HIS A 225 5.71 0.78 -9.81
N ASP A 226 6.12 -0.28 -9.13
CA ASP A 226 6.52 -1.53 -9.77
C ASP A 226 5.37 -2.13 -10.58
N ALA A 227 4.16 -2.19 -10.03
CA ALA A 227 3.00 -2.69 -10.76
C ALA A 227 2.71 -1.86 -12.02
N TYR A 228 2.92 -0.54 -11.98
CA TYR A 228 2.74 0.35 -13.13
C TYR A 228 3.82 0.15 -14.19
N MET A 229 5.08 0.00 -13.80
CA MET A 229 6.20 -0.14 -14.74
C MET A 229 6.12 -1.40 -15.62
N TYR A 230 5.42 -2.43 -15.17
CA TYR A 230 5.26 -3.70 -15.90
C TYR A 230 3.86 -3.91 -16.50
N GLU A 231 2.99 -2.88 -16.47
CA GLU A 231 1.63 -2.95 -17.01
C GLU A 231 1.53 -2.18 -18.32
N ASP A 232 0.95 -2.80 -19.34
CA ASP A 232 0.68 -2.15 -20.61
C ASP A 232 -0.62 -1.35 -20.57
N ALA A 233 -0.55 -0.07 -20.98
CA ALA A 233 -1.73 0.78 -21.06
C ALA A 233 -2.61 0.41 -22.27
N ILE A 234 -3.90 0.23 -22.03
CA ILE A 234 -4.87 -0.10 -23.08
C ILE A 234 -5.32 1.17 -23.82
N PRO A 235 -5.10 1.27 -25.15
CA PRO A 235 -5.52 2.42 -25.93
C PRO A 235 -7.05 2.60 -25.92
N LYS A 236 -7.50 3.84 -25.71
CA LYS A 236 -8.92 4.24 -25.69
C LYS A 236 -9.15 5.38 -26.66
N LYS A 237 -10.29 5.31 -27.37
CA LYS A 237 -10.78 6.39 -28.23
C LYS A 237 -11.80 7.25 -27.50
N ALA A 238 -12.08 8.43 -28.06
CA ALA A 238 -13.15 9.27 -27.54
C ALA A 238 -14.48 8.51 -27.47
N GLY A 239 -15.07 8.45 -26.28
CA GLY A 239 -16.30 7.70 -25.98
C GLY A 239 -16.09 6.29 -25.42
N ASP A 240 -14.87 5.76 -25.42
CA ASP A 240 -14.55 4.51 -24.76
C ASP A 240 -14.50 4.70 -23.22
N TRP A 241 -14.73 3.60 -22.51
CA TRP A 241 -14.78 3.59 -21.05
C TRP A 241 -13.48 3.09 -20.44
N HIS A 242 -13.04 3.75 -19.38
CA HIS A 242 -12.08 3.18 -18.42
C HIS A 242 -12.87 2.35 -17.39
N ILE A 243 -12.76 1.01 -17.46
CA ILE A 243 -13.57 0.09 -16.65
C ILE A 243 -12.66 -0.75 -15.76
N PRO A 244 -12.43 -0.37 -14.49
CA PRO A 244 -11.66 -1.18 -13.55
C PRO A 244 -12.21 -2.59 -13.43
N TYR A 245 -11.34 -3.58 -13.19
CA TYR A 245 -11.61 -5.02 -13.15
C TYR A 245 -11.88 -5.70 -14.51
N PHE A 246 -11.98 -4.91 -15.59
CA PHE A 246 -12.20 -5.39 -16.96
C PHE A 246 -11.22 -4.69 -17.89
N ASN A 247 -9.92 -4.85 -17.61
CA ASN A 247 -8.86 -4.14 -18.32
C ASN A 247 -8.91 -4.45 -19.84
N ASP A 248 -9.18 -5.71 -20.19
CA ASP A 248 -9.27 -6.20 -21.56
C ASP A 248 -10.70 -6.28 -22.11
N TYR A 249 -11.59 -5.37 -21.70
CA TYR A 249 -13.00 -5.47 -22.08
C TYR A 249 -13.25 -5.32 -23.59
N ASN A 250 -12.27 -4.97 -24.38
CA ASN A 250 -12.35 -5.00 -25.83
C ASN A 250 -12.46 -6.43 -26.40
N ASP A 251 -12.10 -7.43 -25.61
CA ASP A 251 -12.33 -8.81 -25.95
C ASP A 251 -13.79 -9.17 -25.72
N PHE A 252 -14.45 -9.66 -26.73
CA PHE A 252 -15.85 -10.14 -26.72
C PHE A 252 -16.12 -11.27 -25.71
N ASP A 253 -15.14 -11.63 -24.90
CA ASP A 253 -15.19 -12.75 -23.96
C ASP A 253 -16.17 -12.57 -22.80
N TYR A 254 -16.49 -11.33 -22.44
CA TYR A 254 -17.43 -11.08 -21.33
C TYR A 254 -18.91 -11.14 -21.73
N GLY A 255 -19.24 -11.11 -23.03
CA GLY A 255 -20.62 -11.21 -23.54
C GLY A 255 -21.56 -10.07 -23.13
N PHE A 256 -21.04 -8.96 -22.57
CA PHE A 256 -21.81 -7.81 -22.12
C PHE A 256 -21.34 -6.52 -22.79
N PRO A 257 -22.24 -5.58 -23.09
CA PRO A 257 -21.87 -4.27 -23.60
C PRO A 257 -21.16 -3.42 -22.53
N PRO A 258 -20.32 -2.43 -22.92
CA PRO A 258 -19.50 -1.62 -22.00
C PRO A 258 -20.30 -0.97 -20.86
N GLU A 259 -21.55 -0.52 -21.09
CA GLU A 259 -22.40 0.10 -20.08
C GLU A 259 -22.81 -0.89 -18.96
N VAL A 260 -22.93 -2.17 -19.31
CA VAL A 260 -23.21 -3.23 -18.32
C VAL A 260 -21.95 -3.56 -17.53
N LEU A 261 -20.81 -3.68 -18.20
CA LEU A 261 -19.51 -3.89 -17.54
C LEU A 261 -19.18 -2.73 -16.59
N ALA A 262 -19.45 -1.48 -17.00
CA ALA A 262 -19.25 -0.30 -16.15
C ALA A 262 -20.09 -0.36 -14.86
N LYS A 263 -21.35 -0.84 -14.95
CA LYS A 263 -22.22 -1.04 -13.77
C LYS A 263 -21.70 -2.15 -12.86
N ILE A 264 -21.21 -3.24 -13.43
CA ILE A 264 -20.62 -4.35 -12.67
C ILE A 264 -19.34 -3.85 -11.98
N SER A 265 -18.45 -3.17 -12.70
CA SER A 265 -17.21 -2.54 -12.18
C SER A 265 -17.51 -1.61 -11.01
N THR A 266 -18.52 -0.71 -11.17
CA THR A 266 -18.96 0.18 -10.09
C THR A 266 -19.42 -0.60 -8.85
N SER A 267 -20.13 -1.70 -9.04
CA SER A 267 -20.57 -2.57 -7.94
C SER A 267 -19.39 -3.27 -7.25
N MET A 268 -18.38 -3.70 -8.02
CA MET A 268 -17.15 -4.28 -7.49
C MET A 268 -16.35 -3.25 -6.71
N ALA A 269 -16.20 -2.04 -7.24
CA ALA A 269 -15.54 -0.92 -6.56
C ALA A 269 -16.25 -0.56 -5.24
N ALA A 270 -17.59 -0.54 -5.23
CA ALA A 270 -18.38 -0.28 -4.02
C ALA A 270 -18.18 -1.35 -2.94
N ARG A 271 -17.96 -2.62 -3.31
CA ARG A 271 -17.67 -3.70 -2.35
C ARG A 271 -16.41 -3.46 -1.54
N THR A 272 -15.42 -2.76 -2.06
CA THR A 272 -14.21 -2.40 -1.32
C THR A 272 -14.52 -1.74 0.03
N SER A 273 -15.65 -1.03 0.14
CA SER A 273 -16.09 -0.42 1.40
C SER A 273 -16.52 -1.43 2.48
N TYR A 274 -16.75 -2.69 2.12
CA TYR A 274 -17.30 -3.74 3.00
C TYR A 274 -16.38 -4.95 3.19
N THR A 275 -15.19 -4.92 2.59
CA THR A 275 -14.18 -6.00 2.64
C THR A 275 -13.08 -5.77 3.65
#